data_7af9149c5fd76a8fd618899549df3b8c
#
_entry.id   7af9149c5fd76a8fd618899549df3b8c
#
_cell.length_a   1.000
_cell.length_b   1.000
_cell.length_c   1.000
_cell.angle_alpha   90.00
_cell.angle_beta   90.00
_cell.angle_gamma   90.00
#
_symmetry.space_group_name_H-M   'P 1'
#
loop_
_entity.id
_entity.type
_entity.pdbx_description
1 polymer ?
#
loop_
_entity_poly.entity_id
_entity_poly.type
_entity_poly.pdbx_seq_one_letter_code
_entity_poly.pdbx_strand_id
1 'polypeptide(L)'
;MKNFIHIGCLSLLVLMTAVLNSCEKDGYVKYETDYASLRFEYPAAGNDSIVYSFALHPDEEEGIVKIPFKLIGMAASQNRTVGVEIVSDKTTAQEGEDFEIVSNELPADSIVGSLQVKVKKTAKLDNGSLYIALRLCGNENFAAAPINGDTYRIVMNNVLVEPTGWPFGEYSRIKHQFVIKVTGIATDYDKWSTSDRIRYTSQLNQALYEYNKENPGNPLKDENGLPVTF
;
A
#
# COMPACT_ATOMS: atom_id res chain seq x y z
N MET A 1 42.42 62.94 36.19
CA MET A 1 41.35 62.60 35.23
C MET A 1 41.83 61.78 34.04
N LYS A 2 43.01 61.99 33.49
CA LYS A 2 43.48 61.19 32.30
C LYS A 2 43.64 59.67 32.58
N ASN A 3 44.06 59.27 33.77
CA ASN A 3 44.30 57.86 34.10
C ASN A 3 43.00 57.04 34.28
N PHE A 4 41.90 57.67 34.68
CA PHE A 4 40.60 57.01 34.81
C PHE A 4 39.96 56.68 33.46
N ILE A 5 40.22 57.52 32.44
CA ILE A 5 39.70 57.29 31.05
C ILE A 5 40.41 56.11 30.42
N HIS A 6 41.73 55.93 30.66
CA HIS A 6 42.45 54.78 30.10
C HIS A 6 42.05 53.45 30.74
N ILE A 7 41.74 53.42 32.04
CA ILE A 7 41.29 52.24 32.74
C ILE A 7 39.87 51.85 32.26
N GLY A 8 38.99 52.85 32.07
CA GLY A 8 37.66 52.64 31.55
C GLY A 8 37.64 52.06 30.04
N CYS A 9 38.54 52.62 29.22
CA CYS A 9 38.67 52.12 27.85
C CYS A 9 39.27 50.67 27.76
N LEU A 10 40.26 50.40 28.69
CA LEU A 10 40.88 49.08 28.75
C LEU A 10 39.89 48.02 29.25
N SER A 11 39.06 48.33 30.25
CA SER A 11 38.02 47.41 30.74
C SER A 11 36.90 47.17 29.71
N LEU A 12 36.53 48.23 28.97
CA LEU A 12 35.52 48.07 27.86
C LEU A 12 36.05 47.22 26.70
N LEU A 13 37.36 47.35 26.37
CA LEU A 13 37.98 46.55 25.33
C LEU A 13 38.09 45.07 25.72
N VAL A 14 38.39 44.75 26.99
CA VAL A 14 38.43 43.38 27.52
C VAL A 14 37.03 42.76 27.56
N LEU A 15 36.01 43.56 27.91
CA LEU A 15 34.63 43.06 27.89
C LEU A 15 34.13 42.77 26.49
N MET A 16 34.56 43.54 25.49
CA MET A 16 34.16 43.39 24.10
C MET A 16 34.82 42.17 23.44
N THR A 17 36.02 41.77 23.89
CA THR A 17 36.70 40.55 23.41
C THR A 17 36.11 39.26 24.00
N ALA A 18 35.49 39.33 25.20
CA ALA A 18 34.85 38.18 25.83
C ALA A 18 33.53 37.73 25.13
N VAL A 19 32.82 38.66 24.48
CA VAL A 19 31.59 38.35 23.75
C VAL A 19 31.83 37.74 22.36
N LEU A 20 33.04 37.84 21.81
CA LEU A 20 33.37 37.31 20.49
C LEU A 20 33.71 35.81 20.49
N ASN A 21 33.88 35.19 21.65
CA ASN A 21 34.15 33.76 21.76
C ASN A 21 32.89 32.92 22.06
N SER A 22 31.70 33.53 22.05
CA SER A 22 30.42 32.82 22.33
C SER A 22 29.71 32.28 21.07
N CYS A 23 30.44 32.14 19.98
CA CYS A 23 29.96 31.25 18.87
C CYS A 23 30.76 29.96 18.96
N GLU A 24 30.44 29.11 19.92
CA GLU A 24 30.56 27.67 19.63
C GLU A 24 29.68 27.41 18.42
N LYS A 25 30.33 27.15 17.30
CA LYS A 25 29.63 26.52 16.19
C LYS A 25 29.14 25.19 16.75
N ASP A 26 27.88 25.13 17.16
CA ASP A 26 27.18 23.85 17.24
C ASP A 26 27.54 23.15 15.92
N GLY A 27 28.33 22.08 16.05
CA GLY A 27 28.80 21.34 14.88
C GLY A 27 27.57 21.09 14.06
N TYR A 28 27.62 21.47 12.78
CA TYR A 28 26.58 21.05 11.84
C TYR A 28 26.32 19.58 12.13
N VAL A 29 25.06 19.22 12.42
CA VAL A 29 24.66 17.81 12.49
C VAL A 29 25.14 17.24 11.16
N LYS A 30 26.31 16.60 11.17
CA LYS A 30 26.82 15.92 9.98
C LYS A 30 25.77 14.85 9.71
N TYR A 31 25.06 15.01 8.63
CA TYR A 31 24.27 13.94 8.09
C TYR A 31 25.26 12.79 7.87
N GLU A 32 25.19 11.76 8.69
CA GLU A 32 26.02 10.57 8.48
C GLU A 32 25.56 10.00 7.15
N THR A 33 26.39 10.19 6.13
CA THR A 33 26.09 9.76 4.74
C THR A 33 25.90 8.26 4.64
N ASP A 34 26.36 7.53 5.66
CA ASP A 34 26.26 6.06 5.72
C ASP A 34 24.98 5.60 6.40
N TYR A 35 24.16 6.51 6.95
CA TYR A 35 22.88 6.16 7.55
C TYR A 35 21.82 6.00 6.44
N ALA A 36 21.37 4.77 6.23
CA ALA A 36 20.26 4.47 5.34
C ALA A 36 19.19 3.70 6.15
N SER A 37 17.97 4.15 6.11
CA SER A 37 16.81 3.48 6.71
C SER A 37 15.63 3.50 5.74
N LEU A 38 14.62 2.72 6.01
CA LEU A 38 13.44 2.61 5.17
C LEU A 38 12.17 2.90 5.98
N ARG A 39 11.15 3.42 5.32
CA ARG A 39 9.79 3.52 5.87
C ARG A 39 8.78 3.08 4.83
N PHE A 40 7.68 2.50 5.25
CA PHE A 40 6.53 2.30 4.36
C PHE A 40 5.89 3.64 3.98
N GLU A 41 5.38 3.70 2.76
CA GLU A 41 4.54 4.80 2.32
C GLU A 41 3.07 4.36 2.39
N TYR A 42 2.29 5.06 3.18
CA TYR A 42 0.87 4.76 3.38
C TYR A 42 0.00 5.59 2.44
N PRO A 43 -1.11 5.03 1.90
CA PRO A 43 -2.00 5.75 0.98
C PRO A 43 -2.61 7.01 1.57
N ALA A 44 -2.84 7.04 2.88
CA ALA A 44 -3.35 8.18 3.63
C ALA A 44 -2.89 8.12 5.08
N ALA A 45 -2.89 9.27 5.75
CA ALA A 45 -2.57 9.34 7.18
C ALA A 45 -3.55 8.47 7.99
N GLY A 46 -2.99 7.56 8.79
CA GLY A 46 -3.75 6.63 9.62
C GLY A 46 -4.22 5.35 8.91
N ASN A 47 -3.93 5.19 7.61
CA ASN A 47 -4.22 3.96 6.87
C ASN A 47 -2.94 3.14 6.68
N ASP A 48 -2.72 2.19 7.57
CA ASP A 48 -1.56 1.28 7.59
C ASP A 48 -1.81 -0.03 6.83
N SER A 49 -2.85 -0.07 5.99
CA SER A 49 -3.29 -1.32 5.35
C SER A 49 -3.75 -1.14 3.91
N ILE A 50 -3.64 -2.23 3.16
CA ILE A 50 -4.23 -2.39 1.83
C ILE A 50 -5.13 -3.62 1.82
N VAL A 51 -6.23 -3.53 1.09
CA VAL A 51 -7.15 -4.66 0.91
C VAL A 51 -6.95 -5.26 -0.47
N TYR A 52 -6.75 -6.58 -0.53
CA TYR A 52 -6.81 -7.36 -1.76
C TYR A 52 -8.02 -8.30 -1.72
N SER A 53 -8.99 -8.07 -2.59
CA SER A 53 -10.19 -8.90 -2.66
C SER A 53 -10.19 -9.74 -3.93
N PHE A 54 -10.13 -11.06 -3.79
CA PHE A 54 -10.27 -11.99 -4.90
C PHE A 54 -11.66 -11.93 -5.55
N ALA A 55 -12.66 -11.46 -4.83
CA ALA A 55 -13.96 -11.23 -5.40
C ALA A 55 -13.98 -10.13 -6.48
N LEU A 56 -13.00 -9.22 -6.47
CA LEU A 56 -12.78 -8.21 -7.52
C LEU A 56 -11.97 -8.76 -8.70
N HIS A 57 -11.37 -9.95 -8.52
CA HIS A 57 -10.54 -10.65 -9.51
C HIS A 57 -11.03 -12.09 -9.67
N PRO A 58 -12.26 -12.31 -10.20
CA PRO A 58 -12.94 -13.61 -10.13
C PRO A 58 -12.21 -14.75 -10.84
N ASP A 59 -11.42 -14.44 -11.85
CA ASP A 59 -10.66 -15.43 -12.65
C ASP A 59 -9.21 -15.61 -12.15
N GLU A 60 -8.79 -14.91 -11.08
CA GLU A 60 -7.44 -14.99 -10.54
C GLU A 60 -7.40 -15.91 -9.31
N GLU A 61 -6.46 -16.86 -9.31
CA GLU A 61 -6.17 -17.71 -8.14
C GLU A 61 -4.98 -17.16 -7.32
N GLU A 62 -4.18 -16.27 -7.92
CA GLU A 62 -3.05 -15.59 -7.27
C GLU A 62 -3.07 -14.10 -7.67
N GLY A 63 -2.58 -13.24 -6.78
CA GLY A 63 -2.42 -11.81 -7.05
C GLY A 63 -1.11 -11.27 -6.50
N ILE A 64 -0.69 -10.10 -6.99
CA ILE A 64 0.50 -9.40 -6.48
C ILE A 64 0.09 -8.11 -5.79
N VAL A 65 0.34 -8.04 -4.49
CA VAL A 65 0.21 -6.82 -3.70
C VAL A 65 1.55 -6.12 -3.65
N LYS A 66 1.56 -4.83 -4.06
CA LYS A 66 2.76 -3.97 -4.00
C LYS A 66 2.64 -3.02 -2.82
N ILE A 67 3.58 -3.11 -1.89
CA ILE A 67 3.66 -2.25 -0.70
C ILE A 67 4.79 -1.25 -0.93
N PRO A 68 4.48 0.02 -1.16
CA PRO A 68 5.50 1.02 -1.44
C PRO A 68 6.30 1.36 -0.17
N PHE A 69 7.60 1.57 -0.35
CA PHE A 69 8.49 2.06 0.70
C PHE A 69 9.45 3.10 0.14
N LYS A 70 9.98 3.92 1.03
CA LYS A 70 10.90 5.01 0.70
C LYS A 70 12.16 4.97 1.55
N LEU A 71 13.27 5.29 0.91
CA LEU A 71 14.58 5.45 1.53
C LEU A 71 14.63 6.76 2.33
N ILE A 72 15.15 6.67 3.55
CA ILE A 72 15.64 7.77 4.37
C ILE A 72 17.16 7.69 4.32
N GLY A 73 17.79 8.57 3.57
CA GLY A 73 19.23 8.54 3.32
C GLY A 73 19.56 8.73 1.84
N MET A 74 20.74 8.34 1.44
CA MET A 74 21.23 8.48 0.08
C MET A 74 21.02 7.20 -0.75
N ALA A 75 20.68 7.35 -2.02
CA ALA A 75 20.66 6.25 -2.97
C ALA A 75 22.06 5.66 -3.13
N ALA A 76 22.14 4.38 -3.46
CA ALA A 76 23.38 3.67 -3.76
C ALA A 76 23.34 3.14 -5.18
N SER A 77 24.51 2.99 -5.79
CA SER A 77 24.67 2.53 -7.17
C SER A 77 24.46 1.02 -7.38
N GLN A 78 23.96 0.32 -6.36
CA GLN A 78 23.67 -1.11 -6.40
C GLN A 78 22.30 -1.41 -5.81
N ASN A 79 21.71 -2.52 -6.24
CA ASN A 79 20.49 -3.05 -5.60
C ASN A 79 20.78 -3.42 -4.14
N ARG A 80 19.84 -3.17 -3.25
CA ARG A 80 19.96 -3.48 -1.83
C ARG A 80 18.75 -4.27 -1.35
N THR A 81 19.02 -5.39 -0.70
CA THR A 81 17.98 -6.21 -0.09
C THR A 81 17.36 -5.50 1.11
N VAL A 82 16.04 -5.44 1.16
CA VAL A 82 15.25 -4.87 2.26
C VAL A 82 14.98 -5.93 3.31
N GLY A 83 15.28 -5.62 4.57
CA GLY A 83 14.92 -6.48 5.69
C GLY A 83 13.41 -6.41 5.97
N VAL A 84 12.74 -7.57 5.94
CA VAL A 84 11.30 -7.69 6.18
C VAL A 84 11.07 -8.85 7.13
N GLU A 85 10.23 -8.65 8.15
CA GLU A 85 9.76 -9.71 9.03
C GLU A 85 8.24 -9.78 9.08
N ILE A 86 7.71 -10.97 9.31
CA ILE A 86 6.28 -11.22 9.50
C ILE A 86 5.96 -11.02 10.99
N VAL A 87 5.00 -10.12 11.28
CA VAL A 87 4.54 -9.84 12.65
C VAL A 87 3.51 -10.90 13.03
N SER A 88 3.93 -11.96 13.69
CA SER A 88 3.15 -13.18 13.89
C SER A 88 1.86 -12.98 14.70
N ASP A 89 1.86 -12.10 15.71
CA ASP A 89 0.69 -11.79 16.54
C ASP A 89 -0.40 -10.97 15.79
N LYS A 90 -0.07 -10.44 14.60
CA LYS A 90 -0.97 -9.67 13.74
C LYS A 90 -1.23 -10.34 12.38
N THR A 91 -0.69 -11.54 12.18
CA THR A 91 -0.79 -12.28 10.92
C THR A 91 -1.61 -13.55 11.15
N THR A 92 -2.65 -13.75 10.35
CA THR A 92 -3.47 -14.98 10.37
C THR A 92 -3.25 -15.83 9.13
N ALA A 93 -2.68 -15.25 8.07
CA ALA A 93 -2.28 -15.97 6.87
C ALA A 93 -1.00 -16.76 7.10
N GLN A 94 -0.84 -17.89 6.41
CA GLN A 94 0.31 -18.75 6.50
C GLN A 94 1.23 -18.56 5.30
N GLU A 95 2.51 -18.23 5.57
CA GLU A 95 3.52 -18.11 4.51
C GLU A 95 3.73 -19.45 3.80
N GLY A 96 3.89 -19.41 2.48
CA GLY A 96 4.00 -20.57 1.60
C GLY A 96 2.64 -21.14 1.17
N GLU A 97 1.61 -21.07 2.01
CA GLU A 97 0.26 -21.52 1.70
C GLU A 97 -0.62 -20.39 1.17
N ASP A 98 -0.80 -19.32 1.97
CA ASP A 98 -1.72 -18.21 1.65
C ASP A 98 -1.00 -17.04 0.97
N PHE A 99 0.30 -16.87 1.21
CA PHE A 99 1.11 -15.80 0.61
C PHE A 99 2.60 -16.14 0.54
N GLU A 100 3.34 -15.34 -0.23
CA GLU A 100 4.79 -15.43 -0.40
C GLU A 100 5.38 -14.04 -0.69
N ILE A 101 6.49 -13.67 -0.04
CA ILE A 101 7.23 -12.45 -0.38
C ILE A 101 8.10 -12.76 -1.59
N VAL A 102 7.75 -12.21 -2.77
CA VAL A 102 8.43 -12.51 -4.04
C VAL A 102 9.47 -11.48 -4.44
N SER A 103 9.44 -10.29 -3.83
CA SER A 103 10.48 -9.27 -4.03
C SER A 103 10.56 -8.33 -2.84
N ASN A 104 11.80 -8.11 -2.38
CA ASN A 104 12.16 -7.21 -1.27
C ASN A 104 13.45 -6.45 -1.59
N GLU A 105 13.53 -5.84 -2.78
CA GLU A 105 14.74 -5.09 -3.20
C GLU A 105 14.44 -3.60 -3.41
N LEU A 106 15.39 -2.76 -3.01
CA LEU A 106 15.49 -1.37 -3.45
C LEU A 106 16.45 -1.30 -4.64
N PRO A 107 15.99 -0.88 -5.83
CA PRO A 107 16.83 -0.79 -7.01
C PRO A 107 18.00 0.20 -6.84
N ALA A 108 19.06 -0.01 -7.61
CA ALA A 108 20.17 0.95 -7.72
C ALA A 108 19.66 2.34 -8.09
N ASP A 109 20.30 3.36 -7.56
CA ASP A 109 20.02 4.78 -7.81
C ASP A 109 18.59 5.22 -7.50
N SER A 110 17.81 4.39 -6.79
CA SER A 110 16.43 4.68 -6.39
C SER A 110 16.31 5.05 -4.91
N ILE A 111 15.37 5.95 -4.64
CA ILE A 111 14.94 6.31 -3.27
C ILE A 111 13.54 5.77 -2.95
N VAL A 112 12.90 5.08 -3.90
CA VAL A 112 11.60 4.45 -3.75
C VAL A 112 11.64 3.02 -4.25
N GLY A 113 10.90 2.15 -3.59
CA GLY A 113 10.76 0.75 -3.97
C GLY A 113 9.41 0.20 -3.56
N SER A 114 9.18 -1.08 -3.82
CA SER A 114 8.00 -1.77 -3.34
C SER A 114 8.34 -3.21 -2.97
N LEU A 115 7.85 -3.66 -1.81
CA LEU A 115 7.75 -5.08 -1.55
C LEU A 115 6.67 -5.66 -2.47
N GLN A 116 6.92 -6.84 -3.01
CA GLN A 116 5.92 -7.57 -3.76
C GLN A 116 5.55 -8.82 -2.98
N VAL A 117 4.28 -8.90 -2.61
CA VAL A 117 3.72 -10.02 -1.89
C VAL A 117 2.72 -10.71 -2.80
N LYS A 118 3.02 -11.94 -3.16
CA LYS A 118 2.09 -12.80 -3.87
C LYS A 118 1.09 -13.33 -2.84
N VAL A 119 -0.20 -13.16 -3.13
CA VAL A 119 -1.31 -13.65 -2.32
C VAL A 119 -2.04 -14.74 -3.10
N LYS A 120 -2.54 -15.76 -2.39
CA LYS A 120 -3.18 -16.92 -3.01
C LYS A 120 -4.61 -17.05 -2.52
N LYS A 121 -5.51 -17.41 -3.44
CA LYS A 121 -6.91 -17.69 -3.13
C LYS A 121 -7.02 -19.08 -2.52
N THR A 122 -7.32 -19.13 -1.24
CA THR A 122 -7.50 -20.39 -0.51
C THR A 122 -8.93 -20.48 0.03
N ALA A 123 -9.39 -21.70 0.33
CA ALA A 123 -10.73 -21.94 0.90
C ALA A 123 -10.94 -21.24 2.26
N LYS A 124 -9.87 -20.83 2.93
CA LYS A 124 -9.96 -20.03 4.18
C LYS A 124 -10.67 -18.70 3.96
N LEU A 125 -10.56 -18.12 2.75
CA LEU A 125 -11.17 -16.83 2.40
C LEU A 125 -12.70 -16.92 2.21
N ASP A 126 -13.25 -18.11 2.08
CA ASP A 126 -14.71 -18.31 2.02
C ASP A 126 -15.37 -18.10 3.40
N ASN A 127 -14.58 -18.20 4.47
CA ASN A 127 -15.04 -18.08 5.85
C ASN A 127 -14.64 -16.74 6.51
N GLY A 128 -13.98 -15.84 5.79
CA GLY A 128 -13.57 -14.55 6.33
C GLY A 128 -12.36 -13.93 5.65
N SER A 129 -11.69 -13.04 6.37
CA SER A 129 -10.49 -12.36 5.90
C SER A 129 -9.24 -12.95 6.53
N LEU A 130 -8.16 -13.01 5.77
CA LEU A 130 -6.81 -13.28 6.26
C LEU A 130 -6.01 -11.98 6.33
N TYR A 131 -5.11 -11.91 7.30
CA TYR A 131 -4.29 -10.75 7.58
C TYR A 131 -2.81 -11.12 7.46
N ILE A 132 -2.04 -10.25 6.81
CA ILE A 132 -0.58 -10.32 6.76
C ILE A 132 -0.07 -8.99 7.30
N ALA A 133 0.72 -9.01 8.36
CA ALA A 133 1.38 -7.84 8.89
C ALA A 133 2.89 -7.98 8.68
N LEU A 134 3.47 -7.05 7.95
CA LEU A 134 4.90 -7.02 7.63
C LEU A 134 5.54 -5.83 8.32
N ARG A 135 6.77 -6.03 8.82
CA ARG A 135 7.60 -4.99 9.43
C ARG A 135 8.91 -4.86 8.68
N LEU A 136 9.34 -3.62 8.48
CA LEU A 136 10.70 -3.34 8.01
C LEU A 136 11.67 -3.55 9.17
N CYS A 137 12.72 -4.32 8.96
CA CYS A 137 13.76 -4.56 9.96
C CYS A 137 15.14 -4.15 9.43
N GLY A 138 16.06 -3.88 10.34
CA GLY A 138 17.44 -3.56 10.00
C GLY A 138 18.17 -4.80 9.46
N ASN A 139 19.12 -4.55 8.54
CA ASN A 139 20.03 -5.55 8.00
C ASN A 139 21.39 -4.91 7.67
N GLU A 140 22.24 -5.60 6.92
CA GLU A 140 23.55 -5.07 6.47
C GLU A 140 23.46 -3.81 5.60
N ASN A 141 22.31 -3.60 4.91
CA ASN A 141 22.09 -2.50 3.99
C ASN A 141 21.35 -1.32 4.61
N PHE A 142 20.58 -1.56 5.64
CA PHE A 142 19.67 -0.55 6.24
C PHE A 142 19.65 -0.67 7.75
N ALA A 143 19.66 0.49 8.43
CA ALA A 143 19.36 0.56 9.84
C ALA A 143 17.88 0.21 10.10
N ALA A 144 17.56 -0.13 11.34
CA ALA A 144 16.17 -0.38 11.73
C ALA A 144 15.27 0.80 11.35
N ALA A 145 14.05 0.50 10.91
CA ALA A 145 13.07 1.51 10.55
C ALA A 145 12.73 2.41 11.75
N PRO A 146 12.41 3.68 11.52
CA PRO A 146 11.90 4.56 12.58
C PRO A 146 10.62 3.97 13.19
N ILE A 147 10.40 4.18 14.49
CA ILE A 147 9.28 3.60 15.27
C ILE A 147 7.91 3.80 14.61
N ASN A 148 7.71 4.91 13.89
CA ASN A 148 6.47 5.19 13.14
C ASN A 148 6.68 4.87 11.66
N GLY A 149 5.98 3.85 11.13
CA GLY A 149 6.00 3.53 9.70
C GLY A 149 6.80 2.29 9.35
N ASP A 150 7.04 1.42 10.32
CA ASP A 150 7.75 0.16 10.15
C ASP A 150 6.84 -1.05 9.87
N THR A 151 5.53 -0.91 10.08
CA THR A 151 4.57 -2.01 9.93
C THR A 151 3.51 -1.67 8.88
N TYR A 152 3.23 -2.61 7.99
CA TYR A 152 2.18 -2.51 6.97
C TYR A 152 1.33 -3.78 6.96
N ARG A 153 0.01 -3.61 6.78
CA ARG A 153 -0.93 -4.72 6.81
C ARG A 153 -1.59 -4.94 5.45
N ILE A 154 -1.64 -6.20 5.02
CA ILE A 154 -2.47 -6.64 3.90
C ILE A 154 -3.70 -7.35 4.48
N VAL A 155 -4.88 -7.00 3.99
CA VAL A 155 -6.13 -7.70 4.28
C VAL A 155 -6.55 -8.44 3.02
N MET A 156 -6.58 -9.76 3.09
CA MET A 156 -7.02 -10.62 1.99
C MET A 156 -8.45 -11.09 2.26
N ASN A 157 -9.32 -11.02 1.26
CA ASN A 157 -10.67 -11.56 1.36
C ASN A 157 -11.21 -12.02 -0.01
N ASN A 158 -12.38 -12.67 0.03
CA ASN A 158 -13.15 -13.05 -1.16
C ASN A 158 -14.60 -12.56 -1.02
N VAL A 159 -14.76 -11.32 -0.55
CA VAL A 159 -16.06 -10.73 -0.24
C VAL A 159 -16.40 -9.64 -1.25
N LEU A 160 -17.55 -9.79 -1.90
CA LEU A 160 -18.20 -8.76 -2.70
C LEU A 160 -19.37 -8.19 -1.90
N VAL A 161 -19.36 -6.88 -1.74
CA VAL A 161 -20.47 -6.14 -1.16
C VAL A 161 -21.18 -5.35 -2.27
N GLU A 162 -22.46 -5.04 -2.07
CA GLU A 162 -23.19 -4.18 -2.98
C GLU A 162 -22.50 -2.80 -3.07
N PRO A 163 -22.05 -2.39 -4.25
CA PRO A 163 -21.41 -1.09 -4.44
C PRO A 163 -22.44 0.04 -4.50
N THR A 164 -22.01 1.23 -4.13
CA THR A 164 -22.84 2.43 -4.25
C THR A 164 -23.27 2.65 -5.70
N GLY A 165 -24.56 2.91 -5.90
CA GLY A 165 -25.11 3.22 -7.21
C GLY A 165 -25.28 2.01 -8.12
N TRP A 166 -25.40 0.79 -7.57
CA TRP A 166 -25.64 -0.44 -8.33
C TRP A 166 -26.79 -0.25 -9.33
N PRO A 167 -26.55 -0.38 -10.65
CA PRO A 167 -27.55 0.06 -11.65
C PRO A 167 -28.41 -1.09 -12.20
N PHE A 168 -28.20 -2.35 -11.78
CA PHE A 168 -28.77 -3.52 -12.42
C PHE A 168 -29.88 -4.21 -11.61
N GLY A 169 -30.72 -3.44 -10.92
CA GLY A 169 -31.85 -3.94 -10.14
C GLY A 169 -31.40 -4.62 -8.84
N GLU A 170 -32.04 -5.72 -8.48
CA GLU A 170 -31.68 -6.46 -7.26
C GLU A 170 -30.21 -6.92 -7.32
N TYR A 171 -29.49 -6.66 -6.23
CA TYR A 171 -28.07 -7.02 -6.11
C TYR A 171 -27.90 -8.52 -5.98
N SER A 172 -26.93 -9.05 -6.68
CA SER A 172 -26.47 -10.43 -6.57
C SER A 172 -24.95 -10.44 -6.71
N ARG A 173 -24.29 -11.22 -5.88
CA ARG A 173 -22.84 -11.40 -5.94
C ARG A 173 -22.42 -12.01 -7.27
N ILE A 174 -23.14 -13.02 -7.75
CA ILE A 174 -22.86 -13.68 -9.06
C ILE A 174 -23.04 -12.69 -10.21
N LYS A 175 -24.12 -11.90 -10.17
CA LYS A 175 -24.33 -10.83 -11.15
C LYS A 175 -23.19 -9.81 -11.13
N HIS A 176 -22.74 -9.40 -9.93
CA HIS A 176 -21.64 -8.44 -9.79
C HIS A 176 -20.31 -9.03 -10.29
N GLN A 177 -19.99 -10.28 -9.96
CA GLN A 177 -18.82 -10.97 -10.53
C GLN A 177 -18.84 -11.00 -12.05
N PHE A 178 -20.00 -11.26 -12.64
CA PHE A 178 -20.14 -11.23 -14.09
C PHE A 178 -19.92 -9.82 -14.67
N VAL A 179 -20.43 -8.78 -14.01
CA VAL A 179 -20.17 -7.38 -14.39
C VAL A 179 -18.67 -7.08 -14.36
N ILE A 180 -17.98 -7.45 -13.30
CA ILE A 180 -16.52 -7.25 -13.19
C ILE A 180 -15.78 -7.98 -14.30
N LYS A 181 -16.12 -9.24 -14.54
CA LYS A 181 -15.50 -10.07 -15.58
C LYS A 181 -15.63 -9.46 -16.98
N VAL A 182 -16.80 -8.92 -17.30
CA VAL A 182 -17.11 -8.38 -18.64
C VAL A 182 -16.60 -6.95 -18.82
N THR A 183 -16.68 -6.13 -17.78
CA THR A 183 -16.40 -4.69 -17.88
C THR A 183 -15.07 -4.25 -17.25
N GLY A 184 -14.49 -5.05 -16.36
CA GLY A 184 -13.38 -4.69 -15.51
C GLY A 184 -13.73 -3.69 -14.40
N ILE A 185 -15.02 -3.37 -14.20
CA ILE A 185 -15.48 -2.33 -13.27
C ILE A 185 -16.16 -3.00 -12.07
N ALA A 186 -15.64 -2.72 -10.87
CA ALA A 186 -16.12 -3.30 -9.62
C ALA A 186 -16.87 -2.30 -8.72
N THR A 187 -16.66 -1.01 -8.91
CA THR A 187 -17.16 0.06 -8.03
C THR A 187 -17.50 1.31 -8.84
N ASP A 188 -17.89 2.39 -8.15
CA ASP A 188 -18.10 3.72 -8.74
C ASP A 188 -19.26 3.81 -9.76
N TYR A 189 -20.25 2.94 -9.64
CA TYR A 189 -21.42 2.94 -10.54
C TYR A 189 -22.28 4.20 -10.42
N ASP A 190 -22.21 4.88 -9.29
CA ASP A 190 -22.85 6.19 -9.05
C ASP A 190 -22.26 7.30 -9.95
N LYS A 191 -21.02 7.13 -10.40
CA LYS A 191 -20.35 8.06 -11.33
C LYS A 191 -20.70 7.84 -12.80
N TRP A 192 -21.45 6.78 -13.12
CA TRP A 192 -21.80 6.48 -14.49
C TRP A 192 -22.80 7.47 -15.08
N SER A 193 -22.47 8.00 -16.24
CA SER A 193 -23.41 8.75 -17.07
C SER A 193 -24.53 7.84 -17.63
N THR A 194 -25.59 8.43 -18.11
CA THR A 194 -26.64 7.68 -18.84
C THR A 194 -26.08 6.91 -20.03
N SER A 195 -25.13 7.49 -20.74
CA SER A 195 -24.45 6.83 -21.87
C SER A 195 -23.65 5.61 -21.43
N ASP A 196 -22.96 5.71 -20.29
CA ASP A 196 -22.20 4.57 -19.73
C ASP A 196 -23.14 3.42 -19.34
N ARG A 197 -24.25 3.73 -18.68
CA ARG A 197 -25.27 2.74 -18.31
C ARG A 197 -25.77 2.00 -19.53
N ILE A 198 -26.17 2.70 -20.59
CA ILE A 198 -26.65 2.09 -21.85
C ILE A 198 -25.58 1.21 -22.48
N ARG A 199 -24.35 1.72 -22.57
CA ARG A 199 -23.22 1.00 -23.17
C ARG A 199 -22.90 -0.29 -22.43
N TYR A 200 -22.74 -0.22 -21.12
CA TYR A 200 -22.38 -1.38 -20.30
C TYR A 200 -23.54 -2.37 -20.21
N THR A 201 -24.80 -1.93 -20.10
CA THR A 201 -25.96 -2.83 -20.16
C THR A 201 -26.00 -3.60 -21.48
N SER A 202 -25.74 -2.93 -22.60
CA SER A 202 -25.68 -3.59 -23.92
C SER A 202 -24.56 -4.62 -23.99
N GLN A 203 -23.36 -4.28 -23.51
CA GLN A 203 -22.20 -5.17 -23.46
C GLN A 203 -22.47 -6.39 -22.58
N LEU A 204 -23.09 -6.19 -21.41
CA LEU A 204 -23.43 -7.25 -20.47
C LEU A 204 -24.49 -8.20 -21.03
N ASN A 205 -25.52 -7.68 -21.67
CA ASN A 205 -26.55 -8.51 -22.31
C ASN A 205 -25.96 -9.35 -23.45
N GLN A 206 -25.05 -8.79 -24.25
CA GLN A 206 -24.35 -9.54 -25.28
C GLN A 206 -23.48 -10.66 -24.67
N ALA A 207 -22.69 -10.34 -23.65
CA ALA A 207 -21.84 -11.33 -23.00
C ALA A 207 -22.66 -12.44 -22.31
N LEU A 208 -23.79 -12.08 -21.68
CA LEU A 208 -24.71 -13.03 -21.06
C LEU A 208 -25.36 -13.97 -22.10
N TYR A 209 -25.74 -13.42 -23.25
CA TYR A 209 -26.25 -14.25 -24.36
C TYR A 209 -25.21 -15.28 -24.81
N GLU A 210 -23.96 -14.86 -25.02
CA GLU A 210 -22.88 -15.78 -25.43
C GLU A 210 -22.61 -16.83 -24.33
N TYR A 211 -22.53 -16.42 -23.06
CA TYR A 211 -22.38 -17.34 -21.94
C TYR A 211 -23.47 -18.41 -21.90
N ASN A 212 -24.72 -18.00 -22.03
CA ASN A 212 -25.87 -18.92 -21.97
C ASN A 212 -25.91 -19.86 -23.20
N LYS A 213 -25.46 -19.38 -24.35
CA LYS A 213 -25.33 -20.19 -25.59
C LYS A 213 -24.22 -21.24 -25.46
N GLU A 214 -23.12 -20.93 -24.80
CA GLU A 214 -22.01 -21.84 -24.52
C GLU A 214 -22.34 -22.86 -23.41
N ASN A 215 -23.33 -22.54 -22.56
CA ASN A 215 -23.79 -23.38 -21.45
C ASN A 215 -25.26 -23.81 -21.61
N PRO A 216 -25.60 -24.59 -22.62
CA PRO A 216 -26.99 -24.98 -22.90
C PRO A 216 -27.56 -25.82 -21.73
N GLY A 217 -28.74 -25.43 -21.22
CA GLY A 217 -29.38 -26.06 -20.07
C GLY A 217 -28.87 -25.59 -18.69
N ASN A 218 -27.79 -24.78 -18.63
CA ASN A 218 -27.26 -24.22 -17.39
C ASN A 218 -26.97 -22.73 -17.58
N PRO A 219 -27.99 -21.87 -17.76
CA PRO A 219 -27.79 -20.42 -17.88
C PRO A 219 -27.26 -19.84 -16.60
N LEU A 220 -26.63 -18.66 -16.69
CA LEU A 220 -26.13 -17.96 -15.52
C LEU A 220 -27.28 -17.65 -14.55
N LYS A 221 -27.14 -18.08 -13.31
CA LYS A 221 -28.11 -17.89 -12.24
C LYS A 221 -27.47 -17.19 -11.06
N ASP A 222 -28.28 -16.43 -10.33
CA ASP A 222 -27.90 -15.83 -9.06
C ASP A 222 -27.84 -16.86 -7.91
N GLU A 223 -27.54 -16.38 -6.71
CA GLU A 223 -27.48 -17.19 -5.49
C GLU A 223 -28.79 -17.89 -5.13
N ASN A 224 -29.91 -17.36 -5.61
CA ASN A 224 -31.27 -17.88 -5.40
C ASN A 224 -31.69 -18.85 -6.50
N GLY A 225 -30.84 -19.09 -7.50
CA GLY A 225 -31.11 -19.93 -8.65
C GLY A 225 -31.97 -19.26 -9.73
N LEU A 226 -32.18 -17.94 -9.63
CA LEU A 226 -32.91 -17.17 -10.64
C LEU A 226 -31.99 -16.78 -11.81
N PRO A 227 -32.48 -16.76 -13.05
CA PRO A 227 -31.68 -16.32 -14.19
C PRO A 227 -31.19 -14.89 -14.02
N VAL A 228 -29.90 -14.67 -14.27
CA VAL A 228 -29.33 -13.31 -14.28
C VAL A 228 -29.87 -12.51 -15.46
N THR A 229 -30.15 -11.23 -15.26
CA THR A 229 -30.60 -10.26 -16.28
C THR A 229 -29.96 -8.90 -16.04
N PHE A 230 -29.77 -8.08 -17.07
CA PHE A 230 -29.22 -6.72 -17.02
C PHE A 230 -30.15 -5.71 -17.70
#